data_1a82c090ffe5c8202b2a5f6a3c84cf2c
#
_entry.id   1a82c090ffe5c8202b2a5f6a3c84cf2c
#
_cell.length_a   1.000
_cell.length_b   1.000
_cell.length_c   1.000
_cell.angle_alpha   90.00
_cell.angle_beta   90.00
_cell.angle_gamma   90.00
#
_symmetry.space_group_name_H-M   'P 1'
#
loop_
_entity.id
_entity.type
_entity.pdbx_description
1 polymer ?
#
loop_
_entity_poly.entity_id
_entity_poly.type
_entity_poly.pdbx_seq_one_letter_code
_entity_poly.pdbx_strand_id
1 'polypeptide(L)'
;MLRILLAAGLGAAVGIERELREHEAGLRTHMLVAVGSALFTLVSAYGFGEFFARGTPFVPVDPTRIAAQIVTGIGFLGAGAIIRQGSNVRGLTTAATLWAVAAIGLAAGAGFYSGAVATTIVVIFALWPLRILTRRLLGREEGDART
;
A
#
# COMPACT_ATOMS: atom_id res chain seq x y z
N MET A 1 -0.15 -5.85 18.54
CA MET A 1 -0.28 -7.08 17.72
C MET A 1 -1.49 -7.02 16.78
N LEU A 2 -2.72 -6.77 17.27
CA LEU A 2 -3.92 -6.75 16.42
C LEU A 2 -3.80 -5.82 15.20
N ARG A 3 -3.24 -4.63 15.35
CA ARG A 3 -3.06 -3.65 14.26
C ARG A 3 -2.18 -4.18 13.12
N ILE A 4 -1.13 -4.90 13.47
CA ILE A 4 -0.22 -5.52 12.48
C ILE A 4 -0.91 -6.66 11.74
N LEU A 5 -1.66 -7.51 12.47
CA LEU A 5 -2.42 -8.60 11.87
C LEU A 5 -3.53 -8.09 10.94
N LEU A 6 -4.21 -7.01 11.35
CA LEU A 6 -5.20 -6.35 10.50
C LEU A 6 -4.56 -5.79 9.23
N ALA A 7 -3.43 -5.09 9.36
CA ALA A 7 -2.69 -4.59 8.20
C ALA A 7 -2.27 -5.72 7.26
N ALA A 8 -1.77 -6.83 7.81
CA ALA A 8 -1.42 -8.02 7.02
C ALA A 8 -2.63 -8.58 6.26
N GLY A 9 -3.78 -8.73 6.93
CA GLY A 9 -5.01 -9.22 6.32
C GLY A 9 -5.54 -8.31 5.22
N LEU A 10 -5.56 -6.99 5.44
CA LEU A 10 -6.02 -6.02 4.44
C LEU A 10 -5.06 -5.94 3.25
N GLY A 11 -3.74 -5.93 3.50
CA GLY A 11 -2.72 -5.99 2.45
C GLY A 11 -2.79 -7.30 1.65
N ALA A 12 -3.03 -8.44 2.33
CA ALA A 12 -3.24 -9.72 1.68
C ALA A 12 -4.48 -9.73 0.79
N ALA A 13 -5.59 -9.11 1.23
CA ALA A 13 -6.83 -9.04 0.45
C ALA A 13 -6.61 -8.34 -0.91
N VAL A 14 -5.87 -7.23 -0.92
CA VAL A 14 -5.47 -6.56 -2.17
C VAL A 14 -4.47 -7.42 -2.96
N GLY A 15 -3.49 -8.01 -2.27
CA GLY A 15 -2.43 -8.81 -2.89
C GLY A 15 -2.92 -10.09 -3.55
N ILE A 16 -3.96 -10.75 -3.00
CA ILE A 16 -4.59 -11.94 -3.60
C ILE A 16 -5.17 -11.61 -4.97
N GLU A 17 -5.88 -10.49 -5.11
CA GLU A 17 -6.42 -10.06 -6.41
C GLU A 17 -5.29 -9.88 -7.44
N ARG A 18 -4.16 -9.31 -7.00
CA ARG A 18 -2.98 -9.09 -7.87
C ARG A 18 -2.28 -10.41 -8.24
N GLU A 19 -2.12 -11.31 -7.28
CA GLU A 19 -1.53 -12.65 -7.49
C GLU A 19 -2.35 -13.47 -8.47
N LEU A 20 -3.68 -13.53 -8.29
CA LEU A 20 -4.59 -14.28 -9.16
C LEU A 20 -4.59 -13.77 -10.63
N ARG A 21 -4.09 -12.57 -10.85
CA ARG A 21 -3.99 -11.95 -12.18
C ARG A 21 -2.56 -11.87 -12.72
N GLU A 22 -1.63 -12.59 -12.10
CA GLU A 22 -0.23 -12.70 -12.54
C GLU A 22 0.47 -11.33 -12.66
N HIS A 23 0.15 -10.39 -11.74
CA HIS A 23 0.86 -9.13 -11.68
C HIS A 23 2.19 -9.27 -10.93
N GLU A 24 3.18 -8.46 -11.30
CA GLU A 24 4.55 -8.49 -10.77
C GLU A 24 4.63 -8.35 -9.24
N ALA A 25 3.78 -7.51 -8.63
CA ALA A 25 3.61 -7.42 -7.18
C ALA A 25 2.31 -8.12 -6.76
N GLY A 26 2.42 -9.28 -6.14
CA GLY A 26 1.32 -10.13 -5.69
C GLY A 26 1.09 -10.06 -4.17
N LEU A 27 0.57 -11.16 -3.62
CA LEU A 27 0.19 -11.34 -2.22
C LEU A 27 1.29 -10.95 -1.23
N ARG A 28 2.49 -11.52 -1.41
CA ARG A 28 3.61 -11.31 -0.47
C ARG A 28 4.02 -9.84 -0.40
N THR A 29 4.16 -9.20 -1.56
CA THR A 29 4.60 -7.82 -1.65
C THR A 29 3.63 -6.87 -0.96
N HIS A 30 2.32 -6.99 -1.25
CA HIS A 30 1.30 -6.14 -0.66
C HIS A 30 1.17 -6.35 0.85
N MET A 31 1.20 -7.62 1.30
CA MET A 31 1.16 -7.94 2.73
C MET A 31 2.36 -7.35 3.49
N LEU A 32 3.58 -7.49 2.95
CA LEU A 32 4.79 -6.97 3.57
C LEU A 32 4.80 -5.44 3.63
N VAL A 33 4.36 -4.75 2.58
CA VAL A 33 4.22 -3.29 2.55
C VAL A 33 3.24 -2.81 3.61
N ALA A 34 2.07 -3.45 3.73
CA ALA A 34 1.08 -3.10 4.76
C ALA A 34 1.61 -3.31 6.18
N VAL A 35 2.25 -4.45 6.44
CA VAL A 35 2.84 -4.79 7.74
C VAL A 35 3.95 -3.82 8.11
N GLY A 36 4.87 -3.54 7.17
CA GLY A 36 5.95 -2.58 7.37
C GLY A 36 5.43 -1.18 7.70
N SER A 37 4.45 -0.69 6.94
CA SER A 37 3.82 0.61 7.18
C SER A 37 3.13 0.68 8.54
N ALA A 38 2.40 -0.37 8.94
CA ALA A 38 1.76 -0.44 10.26
C ALA A 38 2.80 -0.45 11.39
N LEU A 39 3.89 -1.21 11.24
CA LEU A 39 4.96 -1.27 12.24
C LEU A 39 5.68 0.07 12.37
N PHE A 40 6.07 0.71 11.27
CA PHE A 40 6.69 2.03 11.30
C PHE A 40 5.79 3.07 11.98
N THR A 41 4.48 3.02 11.74
CA THR A 41 3.49 3.89 12.40
C THR A 41 3.45 3.63 13.90
N LEU A 42 3.44 2.37 14.33
CA LEU A 42 3.46 2.00 15.75
C LEU A 42 4.76 2.42 16.44
N VAL A 43 5.91 2.22 15.79
CA VAL A 43 7.20 2.67 16.31
C VAL A 43 7.23 4.19 16.43
N SER A 44 6.68 4.91 15.45
CA SER A 44 6.58 6.38 15.49
C SER A 44 5.76 6.87 16.68
N ALA A 45 4.66 6.17 16.97
CA ALA A 45 3.73 6.59 18.04
C ALA A 45 4.17 6.14 19.44
N TYR A 46 4.82 4.98 19.57
CA TYR A 46 5.04 4.33 20.87
C TYR A 46 6.49 3.87 21.13
N GLY A 47 7.31 3.73 20.08
CA GLY A 47 8.60 3.05 20.17
C GLY A 47 9.66 3.80 20.98
N PHE A 48 9.52 5.10 21.18
CA PHE A 48 10.52 5.94 21.83
C PHE A 48 10.16 6.34 23.27
N GLY A 49 9.04 5.85 23.81
CA GLY A 49 8.55 6.23 25.14
C GLY A 49 9.56 6.01 26.26
N GLU A 50 10.31 4.89 26.25
CA GLU A 50 11.32 4.60 27.27
C GLU A 50 12.53 5.54 27.21
N PHE A 51 12.91 6.02 26.03
CA PHE A 51 14.00 6.98 25.88
C PHE A 51 13.69 8.31 26.57
N PHE A 52 12.43 8.74 26.53
CA PHE A 52 12.00 10.01 27.13
C PHE A 52 11.68 9.89 28.61
N ALA A 53 11.34 8.69 29.11
CA ALA A 53 11.06 8.44 30.53
C ALA A 53 12.32 8.52 31.42
N ARG A 54 13.53 8.43 30.88
CA ARG A 54 14.79 8.37 31.62
C ARG A 54 15.42 9.71 31.95
N GLY A 55 14.64 10.81 32.01
CA GLY A 55 15.11 12.12 32.51
C GLY A 55 15.87 12.96 31.49
N THR A 56 15.75 12.69 30.22
CA THR A 56 16.17 13.63 29.16
C THR A 56 15.26 14.84 29.15
N PRO A 57 15.78 16.06 28.87
CA PRO A 57 14.92 17.26 28.72
C PRO A 57 13.78 16.96 27.76
N PHE A 58 12.58 17.46 28.08
CA PHE A 58 11.40 17.28 27.23
C PHE A 58 11.67 17.84 25.83
N VAL A 59 11.98 16.94 24.90
CA VAL A 59 12.07 17.26 23.47
C VAL A 59 10.72 16.91 22.86
N PRO A 60 9.99 17.86 22.28
CA PRO A 60 8.74 17.56 21.60
C PRO A 60 9.00 16.56 20.48
N VAL A 61 8.52 15.33 20.62
CA VAL A 61 8.63 14.30 19.59
C VAL A 61 7.38 14.36 18.72
N ASP A 62 7.58 14.58 17.45
CA ASP A 62 6.51 14.52 16.49
C ASP A 62 6.27 13.06 16.07
N PRO A 63 5.15 12.44 16.50
CA PRO A 63 4.86 11.05 16.18
C PRO A 63 4.49 10.84 14.71
N THR A 64 4.35 11.90 13.93
CA THR A 64 3.99 11.80 12.51
C THR A 64 5.21 11.71 11.59
N ARG A 65 6.41 12.04 12.07
CA ARG A 65 7.61 12.12 11.22
C ARG A 65 7.99 10.81 10.55
N ILE A 66 8.01 9.70 11.29
CA ILE A 66 8.32 8.38 10.70
C ILE A 66 7.18 7.95 9.77
N ALA A 67 5.92 8.20 10.16
CA ALA A 67 4.78 7.91 9.32
C ALA A 67 4.82 8.70 7.99
N ALA A 68 5.23 9.96 8.02
CA ALA A 68 5.41 10.76 6.81
C ALA A 68 6.48 10.16 5.86
N GLN A 69 7.54 9.55 6.40
CA GLN A 69 8.57 8.89 5.59
C GLN A 69 8.07 7.62 4.89
N ILE A 70 6.99 6.99 5.36
CA ILE A 70 6.36 5.87 4.64
C ILE A 70 5.90 6.35 3.26
N VAL A 71 5.25 7.51 3.19
CA VAL A 71 4.73 8.10 1.94
C VAL A 71 5.88 8.40 0.97
N THR A 72 7.00 8.90 1.47
CA THR A 72 8.19 9.14 0.66
C THR A 72 8.86 7.84 0.22
N GLY A 73 9.05 6.91 1.17
CA GLY A 73 9.76 5.65 0.93
C GLY A 73 9.06 4.71 -0.04
N ILE A 74 7.72 4.65 0.00
CA ILE A 74 6.96 3.81 -0.95
C ILE A 74 7.11 4.29 -2.40
N GLY A 75 7.45 5.56 -2.61
CA GLY A 75 7.74 6.10 -3.93
C GLY A 75 8.90 5.40 -4.63
N PHE A 76 9.91 4.95 -3.87
CA PHE A 76 11.03 4.16 -4.40
C PHE A 76 10.58 2.80 -4.91
N LEU A 77 9.75 2.06 -4.16
CA LEU A 77 9.17 0.79 -4.58
C LEU A 77 8.22 0.97 -5.76
N GLY A 78 7.40 2.03 -5.73
CA GLY A 78 6.50 2.38 -6.82
C GLY A 78 7.26 2.68 -8.11
N ALA A 79 8.34 3.44 -8.05
CA ALA A 79 9.19 3.72 -9.20
C ALA A 79 9.84 2.44 -9.73
N GLY A 80 10.30 1.54 -8.85
CA GLY A 80 10.85 0.24 -9.21
C GLY A 80 9.85 -0.70 -9.90
N ALA A 81 8.54 -0.54 -9.63
CA ALA A 81 7.49 -1.31 -10.27
C ALA A 81 7.08 -0.79 -11.66
N ILE A 82 7.50 0.42 -12.03
CA ILE A 82 7.19 1.03 -13.34
C ILE A 82 8.31 0.72 -14.32
N ILE A 83 7.99 -0.02 -15.38
CA ILE A 83 8.94 -0.42 -16.40
C ILE A 83 8.57 0.28 -17.72
N ARG A 84 9.54 0.95 -18.32
CA ARG A 84 9.41 1.57 -19.64
C ARG A 84 10.22 0.79 -20.67
N GLN A 85 9.55 0.35 -21.72
CA GLN A 85 10.16 -0.30 -22.87
C GLN A 85 9.76 0.47 -24.14
N GLY A 86 10.65 1.31 -24.64
CA GLY A 86 10.35 2.21 -25.74
C GLY A 86 9.23 3.19 -25.41
N SER A 87 8.14 3.14 -26.18
CA SER A 87 6.92 3.95 -25.93
C SER A 87 5.94 3.29 -24.97
N ASN A 88 6.12 2.02 -24.60
CA ASN A 88 5.23 1.30 -23.72
C ASN A 88 5.64 1.47 -22.25
N VAL A 89 4.67 1.77 -21.37
CA VAL A 89 4.85 1.88 -19.93
C VAL A 89 3.95 0.88 -19.24
N ARG A 90 4.55 0.02 -18.40
CA ARG A 90 3.87 -1.00 -17.59
C ARG A 90 4.05 -0.74 -16.10
N GLY A 91 3.22 -1.37 -15.26
CA GLY A 91 3.39 -1.31 -13.80
C GLY A 91 2.77 -0.08 -13.11
N LEU A 92 2.14 0.86 -13.83
CA LEU A 92 1.51 2.05 -13.23
C LEU A 92 0.45 1.69 -12.18
N THR A 93 -0.44 0.74 -12.49
CA THR A 93 -1.45 0.27 -11.54
C THR A 93 -0.81 -0.46 -10.36
N THR A 94 0.25 -1.24 -10.60
CA THR A 94 1.02 -1.92 -9.54
C THR A 94 1.64 -0.89 -8.57
N ALA A 95 2.29 0.14 -9.10
CA ALA A 95 2.85 1.23 -8.29
C ALA A 95 1.76 1.94 -7.46
N ALA A 96 0.61 2.24 -8.06
CA ALA A 96 -0.52 2.84 -7.37
C ALA A 96 -1.10 1.94 -6.26
N THR A 97 -1.18 0.61 -6.48
CA THR A 97 -1.65 -0.33 -5.45
C THR A 97 -0.67 -0.47 -4.29
N LEU A 98 0.64 -0.46 -4.53
CA LEU A 98 1.65 -0.46 -3.48
C LEU A 98 1.54 0.79 -2.61
N TRP A 99 1.33 1.96 -3.22
CA TRP A 99 1.12 3.22 -2.51
C TRP A 99 -0.16 3.19 -1.66
N ALA A 100 -1.28 2.69 -2.21
CA ALA A 100 -2.53 2.55 -1.49
C ALA A 100 -2.43 1.57 -0.31
N VAL A 101 -1.74 0.44 -0.48
CA VAL A 101 -1.55 -0.55 0.59
C VAL A 101 -0.63 -0.03 1.70
N ALA A 102 0.37 0.80 1.37
CA ALA A 102 1.15 1.48 2.39
C ALA A 102 0.27 2.42 3.25
N ALA A 103 -0.66 3.15 2.63
CA ALA A 103 -1.64 3.99 3.34
C ALA A 103 -2.61 3.16 4.20
N ILE A 104 -3.07 2.00 3.71
CA ILE A 104 -3.89 1.04 4.48
C ILE A 104 -3.13 0.56 5.72
N GLY A 105 -1.86 0.18 5.57
CA GLY A 105 -1.01 -0.23 6.69
C GLY A 105 -0.79 0.89 7.70
N LEU A 106 -0.52 2.11 7.24
CA LEU A 106 -0.39 3.30 8.08
C LEU A 106 -1.68 3.55 8.89
N ALA A 107 -2.84 3.52 8.23
CA ALA A 107 -4.14 3.72 8.87
C ALA A 107 -4.42 2.64 9.92
N ALA A 108 -4.17 1.37 9.62
CA ALA A 108 -4.30 0.27 10.57
C ALA A 108 -3.36 0.42 11.78
N GLY A 109 -2.09 0.80 11.54
CA GLY A 109 -1.11 1.09 12.57
C GLY A 109 -1.50 2.27 13.47
N ALA A 110 -2.04 3.33 12.89
CA ALA A 110 -2.54 4.50 13.61
C ALA A 110 -3.84 4.22 14.40
N GLY A 111 -4.55 3.09 14.13
CA GLY A 111 -5.82 2.77 14.76
C GLY A 111 -7.04 3.32 14.02
N PHE A 112 -6.85 3.88 12.82
CA PHE A 112 -7.94 4.35 11.96
C PHE A 112 -8.50 3.19 11.11
N TYR A 113 -9.15 2.24 11.80
CA TYR A 113 -9.60 0.97 11.22
C TYR A 113 -10.66 1.15 10.14
N SER A 114 -11.62 2.06 10.35
CA SER A 114 -12.66 2.34 9.36
C SER A 114 -12.07 2.87 8.06
N GLY A 115 -11.08 3.75 8.14
CA GLY A 115 -10.36 4.24 6.97
C GLY A 115 -9.57 3.15 6.25
N ALA A 116 -8.87 2.27 7.00
CA ALA A 116 -8.14 1.15 6.44
C ALA A 116 -9.06 0.19 5.67
N VAL A 117 -10.19 -0.21 6.27
CA VAL A 117 -11.16 -1.12 5.65
C VAL A 117 -11.84 -0.47 4.45
N ALA A 118 -12.32 0.77 4.58
CA ALA A 118 -12.96 1.49 3.49
C ALA A 118 -12.02 1.65 2.29
N THR A 119 -10.76 2.03 2.52
CA THR A 119 -9.77 2.15 1.46
C THR A 119 -9.50 0.81 0.78
N THR A 120 -9.41 -0.29 1.55
CA THR A 120 -9.23 -1.64 0.99
C THR A 120 -10.39 -2.01 0.06
N ILE A 121 -11.63 -1.75 0.46
CA ILE A 121 -12.82 -2.02 -0.35
C ILE A 121 -12.77 -1.19 -1.65
N VAL A 122 -12.45 0.10 -1.55
CA VAL A 122 -12.35 0.98 -2.73
C VAL A 122 -11.24 0.51 -3.68
N VAL A 123 -10.07 0.11 -3.16
CA VAL A 123 -8.97 -0.39 -3.97
C VAL A 123 -9.37 -1.68 -4.71
N ILE A 124 -9.97 -2.65 -4.02
CA ILE A 124 -10.43 -3.90 -4.65
C ILE A 124 -11.50 -3.60 -5.71
N PHE A 125 -12.43 -2.67 -5.41
CA PHE A 125 -13.43 -2.24 -6.37
C PHE A 125 -12.80 -1.60 -7.61
N ALA A 126 -11.80 -0.76 -7.45
CA ALA A 126 -11.09 -0.13 -8.55
C ALA A 126 -10.34 -1.15 -9.43
N LEU A 127 -9.76 -2.18 -8.81
CA LEU A 127 -8.97 -3.18 -9.51
C LEU A 127 -9.82 -4.18 -10.31
N TRP A 128 -10.98 -4.55 -9.80
CA TRP A 128 -11.78 -5.62 -10.41
C TRP A 128 -13.02 -5.10 -11.17
N PRO A 129 -14.07 -4.58 -10.53
CA PRO A 129 -15.30 -4.22 -11.25
C PRO A 129 -15.10 -3.07 -12.23
N LEU A 130 -14.30 -2.07 -11.87
CA LEU A 130 -14.08 -0.91 -12.72
C LEU A 130 -13.35 -1.29 -14.02
N ARG A 131 -12.42 -2.24 -13.96
CA ARG A 131 -11.76 -2.77 -15.16
C ARG A 131 -12.73 -3.48 -16.11
N ILE A 132 -13.69 -4.25 -15.56
CA ILE A 132 -14.73 -4.90 -16.37
C ILE A 132 -15.62 -3.85 -17.03
N LEU A 133 -15.99 -2.83 -16.27
CA LEU A 133 -16.84 -1.75 -16.77
C LEU A 133 -16.15 -0.96 -17.89
N THR A 134 -14.88 -0.60 -17.71
CA THR A 134 -14.13 0.15 -18.74
C THR A 134 -13.91 -0.68 -20.00
N ARG A 135 -13.67 -1.98 -19.90
CA ARG A 135 -13.59 -2.87 -21.07
C ARG A 135 -14.92 -2.94 -21.82
N ARG A 136 -16.05 -3.01 -21.13
CA ARG A 136 -17.39 -3.05 -21.74
C ARG A 136 -17.82 -1.73 -22.35
N LEU A 137 -17.53 -0.59 -21.67
CA LEU A 137 -17.97 0.72 -22.11
C LEU A 137 -17.08 1.33 -23.20
N LEU A 138 -15.79 1.10 -23.16
CA LEU A 138 -14.81 1.73 -24.05
C LEU A 138 -14.43 0.87 -25.25
N GLY A 139 -15.00 -0.35 -25.39
CA GLY A 139 -14.80 -1.22 -26.55
C GLY A 139 -13.32 -1.48 -26.88
N ARG A 140 -12.40 -1.34 -25.93
CA ARG A 140 -11.00 -1.64 -26.14
C ARG A 140 -10.81 -3.15 -26.16
N GLU A 141 -11.12 -3.71 -27.31
CA GLU A 141 -10.54 -4.96 -27.72
C GLU A 141 -9.02 -4.76 -27.74
N GLU A 142 -8.29 -5.44 -26.83
CA GLU A 142 -6.89 -5.77 -27.05
C GLU A 142 -6.86 -6.82 -28.19
N GLY A 143 -7.30 -6.38 -29.34
CA GLY A 143 -7.18 -7.06 -30.61
C GLY A 143 -5.94 -6.54 -31.28
N ASP A 144 -5.02 -7.46 -31.51
CA ASP A 144 -4.03 -7.39 -32.55
C ASP A 144 -2.81 -6.49 -32.38
N ALA A 145 -1.88 -6.99 -31.57
CA ALA A 145 -0.47 -6.71 -31.75
C ALA A 145 0.30 -8.03 -31.83
N ARG A 146 -0.16 -8.93 -32.73
CA ARG A 146 0.60 -10.05 -33.26
C ARG A 146 0.55 -9.96 -34.80
N THR A 147 1.40 -9.15 -35.36
CA THR A 147 2.03 -9.36 -36.66
C THR A 147 3.38 -8.64 -36.62
#